data_dcab269e2e3f9f74c544703a7dfaffda
#
_entry.id   dcab269e2e3f9f74c544703a7dfaffda
#
_cell.length_a   1.000
_cell.length_b   1.000
_cell.length_c   1.000
_cell.angle_alpha   90.00
_cell.angle_beta   90.00
_cell.angle_gamma   90.00
#
_symmetry.space_group_name_H-M   'P 1'
#
loop_
_entity.id
_entity.type
_entity.pdbx_description
1 polymer ?
#
loop_
_entity_poly.entity_id
_entity_poly.type
_entity_poly.pdbx_seq_one_letter_code
_entity_poly.pdbx_strand_id
1 'polypeptide(L)'
;MSTQLSINEGLIKYLQKVGYRKDLLVDELEKETKALGKVAQMQIAKEQGQFLEIIVNISKAKSCLEIGRFTGLSTLYMARGLPSDGKIVTVDNSEEFLPLAKKYWDKDGLTSKIESIIGAGVDVMQSLIDRQHTFDLIFIDADKNNYPNYYELSLSLVPSNGIIIIDNMLWHGDVADTSKNDSQTKTIRDLSLQINQDDRVEFSLLPLSDGLSFIRKK
;
A
#
# COMPACT_ATOMS: atom_id res chain seq x y z
N MET A 1 30.92 7.19 1.29
CA MET A 1 30.11 6.14 1.99
C MET A 1 28.83 6.82 2.47
N SER A 2 27.67 6.38 2.06
CA SER A 2 26.42 6.89 2.62
C SER A 2 26.25 6.27 4.01
N THR A 3 26.15 7.10 5.05
CA THR A 3 25.89 6.65 6.41
C THR A 3 24.38 6.45 6.56
N GLN A 4 23.93 5.21 6.60
CA GLN A 4 22.52 4.90 6.85
C GLN A 4 22.27 4.99 8.37
N LEU A 5 21.25 5.75 8.76
CA LEU A 5 20.88 5.89 10.17
C LEU A 5 20.17 4.62 10.65
N SER A 6 20.56 4.13 11.83
CA SER A 6 19.74 3.12 12.54
C SER A 6 18.52 3.81 13.15
N ILE A 7 17.33 3.37 12.78
CA ILE A 7 16.08 3.88 13.32
C ILE A 7 15.86 3.28 14.72
N ASN A 8 16.01 4.11 15.75
CA ASN A 8 15.79 3.75 17.16
C ASN A 8 14.51 4.42 17.70
N GLU A 9 14.11 4.05 18.92
CA GLU A 9 12.90 4.60 19.55
C GLU A 9 12.87 6.14 19.62
N GLY A 10 14.02 6.77 19.83
CA GLY A 10 14.12 8.24 19.88
C GLY A 10 13.79 8.87 18.52
N LEU A 11 14.33 8.31 17.44
CA LEU A 11 14.01 8.74 16.08
C LEU A 11 12.57 8.45 15.70
N ILE A 12 12.03 7.29 16.09
CA ILE A 12 10.61 6.97 15.86
C ILE A 12 9.72 8.03 16.52
N LYS A 13 9.96 8.35 17.81
CA LYS A 13 9.21 9.40 18.53
C LYS A 13 9.35 10.77 17.88
N TYR A 14 10.55 11.11 17.39
CA TYR A 14 10.79 12.37 16.68
C TYR A 14 9.99 12.40 15.36
N LEU A 15 10.04 11.34 14.53
CA LEU A 15 9.29 11.24 13.30
C LEU A 15 7.77 11.32 13.54
N GLN A 16 7.26 10.64 14.57
CA GLN A 16 5.85 10.75 14.97
C GLN A 16 5.44 12.16 15.39
N LYS A 17 6.37 12.96 15.91
CA LYS A 17 6.13 14.35 16.31
C LYS A 17 6.14 15.32 15.14
N VAL A 18 7.00 15.12 14.14
CA VAL A 18 7.27 16.12 13.08
C VAL A 18 7.13 15.59 11.66
N GLY A 19 7.01 14.28 11.45
CA GLY A 19 7.00 13.63 10.13
C GLY A 19 5.69 13.76 9.38
N TYR A 20 4.60 14.06 10.07
CA TYR A 20 3.28 14.28 9.48
C TYR A 20 2.47 15.28 10.30
N ARG A 21 1.44 15.86 9.68
CA ARG A 21 0.56 16.80 10.37
C ARG A 21 -0.48 16.04 11.20
N LYS A 22 -0.87 16.64 12.34
CA LYS A 22 -1.97 16.11 13.15
C LYS A 22 -3.26 16.12 12.34
N ASP A 23 -3.95 14.99 12.34
CA ASP A 23 -5.22 14.78 11.67
C ASP A 23 -6.18 14.07 12.61
N LEU A 24 -7.21 14.79 13.08
CA LEU A 24 -8.15 14.27 14.07
C LEU A 24 -8.97 13.10 13.55
N LEU A 25 -9.32 13.11 12.26
CA LEU A 25 -10.09 12.03 11.64
C LEU A 25 -9.25 10.74 11.55
N VAL A 26 -7.98 10.88 11.16
CA VAL A 26 -7.02 9.76 11.14
C VAL A 26 -6.75 9.25 12.56
N ASP A 27 -6.61 10.14 13.55
CA ASP A 27 -6.43 9.77 14.96
C ASP A 27 -7.63 8.96 15.49
N GLU A 28 -8.86 9.33 15.10
CA GLU A 28 -10.08 8.59 15.45
C GLU A 28 -10.10 7.21 14.80
N LEU A 29 -9.83 7.10 13.49
CA LEU A 29 -9.77 5.83 12.77
C LEU A 29 -8.71 4.91 13.39
N GLU A 30 -7.52 5.43 13.65
CA GLU A 30 -6.44 4.65 14.30
C GLU A 30 -6.86 4.14 15.69
N LYS A 31 -7.54 4.98 16.48
CA LYS A 31 -8.05 4.60 17.80
C LYS A 31 -9.08 3.47 17.72
N GLU A 32 -10.03 3.55 16.78
CA GLU A 32 -11.03 2.49 16.57
C GLU A 32 -10.37 1.22 16.03
N THR A 33 -9.40 1.34 15.11
CA THR A 33 -8.63 0.17 14.63
C THR A 33 -7.85 -0.49 15.77
N LYS A 34 -7.20 0.27 16.64
CA LYS A 34 -6.49 -0.27 17.82
C LYS A 34 -7.40 -1.04 18.75
N ALA A 35 -8.67 -0.65 18.87
CA ALA A 35 -9.66 -1.36 19.68
C ALA A 35 -10.04 -2.76 19.14
N LEU A 36 -9.69 -3.08 17.88
CA LEU A 36 -9.86 -4.40 17.28
C LEU A 36 -8.85 -5.43 17.80
N GLY A 37 -7.88 -5.02 18.62
CA GLY A 37 -6.89 -5.91 19.23
C GLY A 37 -5.76 -6.29 18.29
N LYS A 38 -5.38 -7.58 18.25
CA LYS A 38 -4.18 -8.04 17.54
C LYS A 38 -4.19 -7.74 16.02
N VAL A 39 -5.37 -7.73 15.38
CA VAL A 39 -5.48 -7.45 13.95
C VAL A 39 -5.12 -6.01 13.60
N ALA A 40 -5.12 -5.09 14.56
CA ALA A 40 -4.75 -3.69 14.35
C ALA A 40 -3.33 -3.49 13.77
N GLN A 41 -2.45 -4.47 13.96
CA GLN A 41 -1.09 -4.44 13.39
C GLN A 41 -1.06 -4.47 11.85
N MET A 42 -2.17 -4.82 11.20
CA MET A 42 -2.29 -4.80 9.73
C MET A 42 -2.49 -3.38 9.18
N GLN A 43 -2.74 -2.37 10.03
CA GLN A 43 -2.92 -1.00 9.58
C GLN A 43 -1.56 -0.39 9.24
N ILE A 44 -1.48 0.29 8.08
CA ILE A 44 -0.29 1.05 7.69
C ILE A 44 0.04 2.15 8.72
N ALA A 45 1.31 2.57 8.76
CA ALA A 45 1.72 3.71 9.57
C ALA A 45 1.23 5.04 8.97
N LYS A 46 1.02 6.08 9.80
CA LYS A 46 0.55 7.40 9.34
C LYS A 46 1.52 8.08 8.38
N GLU A 47 2.82 7.96 8.63
CA GLU A 47 3.86 8.49 7.74
C GLU A 47 3.84 7.82 6.37
N GLN A 48 3.51 6.55 6.32
CA GLN A 48 3.33 5.80 5.09
C GLN A 48 2.08 6.25 4.35
N GLY A 49 0.97 6.46 5.08
CA GLY A 49 -0.26 7.03 4.51
C GLY A 49 -0.03 8.42 3.92
N GLN A 50 0.66 9.31 4.66
CA GLN A 50 1.01 10.65 4.16
C GLN A 50 1.90 10.58 2.92
N PHE A 51 2.84 9.63 2.86
CA PHE A 51 3.65 9.40 1.68
C PHE A 51 2.79 8.98 0.48
N LEU A 52 1.83 8.06 0.66
CA LEU A 52 0.91 7.63 -0.40
C LEU A 52 0.08 8.80 -0.95
N GLU A 53 -0.47 9.65 -0.07
CA GLU A 53 -1.21 10.85 -0.49
C GLU A 53 -0.35 11.78 -1.35
N ILE A 54 0.88 12.07 -0.91
CA ILE A 54 1.83 12.92 -1.63
C ILE A 54 2.17 12.31 -3.00
N ILE A 55 2.46 11.01 -3.06
CA ILE A 55 2.81 10.32 -4.31
C ILE A 55 1.65 10.33 -5.30
N VAL A 56 0.42 10.05 -4.87
CA VAL A 56 -0.77 10.14 -5.72
C VAL A 56 -0.92 11.54 -6.29
N ASN A 57 -0.72 12.57 -5.47
CA ASN A 57 -0.85 13.97 -5.90
C ASN A 57 0.25 14.38 -6.90
N ILE A 58 1.53 14.14 -6.59
CA ILE A 58 2.65 14.56 -7.45
C ILE A 58 2.74 13.77 -8.75
N SER A 59 2.33 12.50 -8.76
CA SER A 59 2.24 11.69 -9.98
C SER A 59 1.07 12.09 -10.86
N LYS A 60 0.15 12.94 -10.35
CA LYS A 60 -1.09 13.34 -11.02
C LYS A 60 -1.98 12.14 -11.35
N ALA A 61 -1.90 11.09 -10.55
CA ALA A 61 -2.73 9.91 -10.73
C ALA A 61 -4.21 10.27 -10.65
N LYS A 62 -5.01 9.75 -11.55
CA LYS A 62 -6.47 9.86 -11.58
C LYS A 62 -7.15 8.54 -11.27
N SER A 63 -6.45 7.44 -11.45
CA SER A 63 -6.96 6.09 -11.28
C SER A 63 -5.99 5.29 -10.42
N CYS A 64 -6.44 4.87 -9.23
CA CYS A 64 -5.67 4.04 -8.31
C CYS A 64 -6.34 2.69 -8.09
N LEU A 65 -5.52 1.64 -7.88
CA LEU A 65 -5.97 0.33 -7.42
C LEU A 65 -5.25 0.00 -6.11
N GLU A 66 -5.98 -0.52 -5.15
CA GLU A 66 -5.44 -1.03 -3.89
C GLU A 66 -5.81 -2.49 -3.70
N ILE A 67 -4.82 -3.33 -3.36
CA ILE A 67 -5.02 -4.73 -3.00
C ILE A 67 -4.66 -4.88 -1.52
N GLY A 68 -5.68 -5.13 -0.69
CA GLY A 68 -5.61 -5.09 0.77
C GLY A 68 -6.08 -3.75 1.32
N ARG A 69 -7.33 -3.71 1.83
CA ARG A 69 -7.98 -2.51 2.35
C ARG A 69 -7.92 -2.41 3.87
N PHE A 70 -8.15 -3.52 4.55
CA PHE A 70 -8.35 -3.60 5.99
C PHE A 70 -9.37 -2.56 6.49
N THR A 71 -8.97 -1.63 7.40
CA THR A 71 -9.82 -0.55 7.92
C THR A 71 -9.82 0.72 7.07
N GLY A 72 -9.18 0.69 5.88
CA GLY A 72 -9.27 1.72 4.85
C GLY A 72 -8.45 2.98 5.08
N LEU A 73 -7.37 2.93 5.89
CA LEU A 73 -6.51 4.10 6.13
C LEU A 73 -5.68 4.45 4.89
N SER A 74 -5.06 3.47 4.22
CA SER A 74 -4.33 3.66 2.96
C SER A 74 -5.25 4.18 1.85
N THR A 75 -6.45 3.59 1.72
CA THR A 75 -7.49 4.04 0.79
C THR A 75 -7.84 5.52 1.02
N LEU A 76 -8.02 5.91 2.28
CA LEU A 76 -8.36 7.30 2.68
C LEU A 76 -7.28 8.28 2.22
N TYR A 77 -6.02 7.99 2.51
CA TYR A 77 -4.90 8.85 2.11
C TYR A 77 -4.74 8.92 0.59
N MET A 78 -4.84 7.80 -0.12
CA MET A 78 -4.77 7.82 -1.59
C MET A 78 -5.94 8.59 -2.20
N ALA A 79 -7.17 8.42 -1.68
CA ALA A 79 -8.34 9.16 -2.15
C ALA A 79 -8.24 10.68 -1.92
N ARG A 80 -7.57 11.12 -0.84
CA ARG A 80 -7.24 12.53 -0.60
C ARG A 80 -6.27 13.08 -1.64
N GLY A 81 -5.26 12.28 -2.02
CA GLY A 81 -4.27 12.64 -3.04
C GLY A 81 -4.86 12.75 -4.46
N LEU A 82 -5.99 12.09 -4.73
CA LEU A 82 -6.65 12.11 -6.03
C LEU A 82 -7.33 13.45 -6.33
N PRO A 83 -7.32 13.92 -7.60
CA PRO A 83 -8.13 15.07 -8.03
C PRO A 83 -9.64 14.81 -7.84
N SER A 84 -10.47 15.85 -8.03
CA SER A 84 -11.92 15.75 -7.82
C SER A 84 -12.60 14.71 -8.73
N ASP A 85 -12.07 14.49 -9.92
CA ASP A 85 -12.52 13.50 -10.90
C ASP A 85 -11.79 12.14 -10.79
N GLY A 86 -10.85 12.01 -9.85
CA GLY A 86 -10.08 10.79 -9.64
C GLY A 86 -10.87 9.70 -8.91
N LYS A 87 -10.47 8.45 -9.13
CA LYS A 87 -11.11 7.25 -8.56
C LYS A 87 -10.06 6.29 -8.00
N ILE A 88 -10.45 5.60 -6.93
CA ILE A 88 -9.71 4.46 -6.41
C ILE A 88 -10.63 3.25 -6.31
N VAL A 89 -10.16 2.12 -6.84
CA VAL A 89 -10.74 0.80 -6.60
C VAL A 89 -9.92 0.16 -5.48
N THR A 90 -10.58 -0.27 -4.41
CA THR A 90 -9.94 -1.00 -3.30
C THR A 90 -10.53 -2.41 -3.18
N VAL A 91 -9.65 -3.40 -3.11
CA VAL A 91 -10.00 -4.83 -3.09
C VAL A 91 -9.59 -5.44 -1.76
N ASP A 92 -10.49 -6.23 -1.17
CA ASP A 92 -10.21 -7.02 0.02
C ASP A 92 -11.00 -8.33 -0.03
N ASN A 93 -10.46 -9.41 0.53
CA ASN A 93 -11.13 -10.69 0.58
C ASN A 93 -12.21 -10.78 1.68
N SER A 94 -12.27 -9.79 2.57
CA SER A 94 -13.23 -9.70 3.68
C SER A 94 -14.01 -8.40 3.65
N GLU A 95 -15.29 -8.47 3.95
CA GLU A 95 -16.13 -7.29 4.20
C GLU A 95 -16.16 -6.86 5.68
N GLU A 96 -15.52 -7.62 6.58
CA GLU A 96 -15.59 -7.44 8.04
C GLU A 96 -15.30 -6.01 8.47
N PHE A 97 -14.24 -5.40 7.93
CA PHE A 97 -13.81 -4.06 8.31
C PHE A 97 -14.32 -2.95 7.36
N LEU A 98 -15.08 -3.31 6.32
CA LEU A 98 -15.64 -2.35 5.36
C LEU A 98 -16.56 -1.31 6.01
N PRO A 99 -17.43 -1.65 6.97
CA PRO A 99 -18.26 -0.65 7.66
C PRO A 99 -17.44 0.43 8.37
N LEU A 100 -16.32 0.04 9.00
CA LEU A 100 -15.40 0.97 9.64
C LEU A 100 -14.72 1.87 8.61
N ALA A 101 -14.20 1.32 7.53
CA ALA A 101 -13.59 2.07 6.44
C ALA A 101 -14.57 3.11 5.85
N LYS A 102 -15.77 2.68 5.47
CA LYS A 102 -16.83 3.56 4.93
C LYS A 102 -17.19 4.71 5.86
N LYS A 103 -17.30 4.45 7.17
CA LYS A 103 -17.57 5.49 8.18
C LYS A 103 -16.59 6.66 8.08
N TYR A 104 -15.29 6.37 7.90
CA TYR A 104 -14.27 7.41 7.84
C TYR A 104 -14.12 8.03 6.46
N TRP A 105 -14.36 7.28 5.39
CA TRP A 105 -14.43 7.84 4.04
C TRP A 105 -15.61 8.80 3.88
N ASP A 106 -16.77 8.47 4.48
CA ASP A 106 -17.94 9.37 4.49
C ASP A 106 -17.68 10.65 5.30
N LYS A 107 -17.09 10.51 6.50
CA LYS A 107 -16.72 11.66 7.33
C LYS A 107 -15.78 12.63 6.61
N ASP A 108 -14.92 12.13 5.73
CA ASP A 108 -13.95 12.91 4.96
C ASP A 108 -14.48 13.33 3.57
N GLY A 109 -15.72 12.97 3.24
CA GLY A 109 -16.37 13.32 1.96
C GLY A 109 -15.78 12.62 0.74
N LEU A 110 -15.13 11.46 0.92
CA LEU A 110 -14.38 10.75 -0.12
C LEU A 110 -15.16 9.60 -0.79
N THR A 111 -16.33 9.25 -0.29
CA THR A 111 -17.10 8.09 -0.76
C THR A 111 -17.34 8.08 -2.26
N SER A 112 -17.54 9.25 -2.87
CA SER A 112 -17.75 9.35 -4.32
C SER A 112 -16.51 8.99 -5.15
N LYS A 113 -15.31 8.98 -4.56
CA LYS A 113 -14.06 8.61 -5.22
C LYS A 113 -13.70 7.13 -5.05
N ILE A 114 -14.32 6.41 -4.11
CA ILE A 114 -13.90 5.09 -3.67
C ILE A 114 -14.91 4.02 -4.10
N GLU A 115 -14.44 3.06 -4.86
CA GLU A 115 -15.15 1.81 -5.17
C GLU A 115 -14.51 0.66 -4.38
N SER A 116 -15.31 -0.09 -3.62
CA SER A 116 -14.82 -1.23 -2.84
C SER A 116 -15.36 -2.54 -3.39
N ILE A 117 -14.45 -3.45 -3.74
CA ILE A 117 -14.74 -4.80 -4.25
C ILE A 117 -14.34 -5.82 -3.19
N ILE A 118 -15.24 -6.77 -2.91
CA ILE A 118 -14.94 -7.93 -2.06
C ILE A 118 -14.63 -9.12 -2.96
N GLY A 119 -13.44 -9.70 -2.80
CA GLY A 119 -12.99 -10.84 -3.58
C GLY A 119 -11.51 -11.15 -3.41
N ALA A 120 -11.07 -12.29 -3.92
CA ALA A 120 -9.65 -12.63 -3.97
C ALA A 120 -8.91 -11.67 -4.91
N GLY A 121 -7.81 -11.05 -4.42
CA GLY A 121 -7.12 -10.00 -5.16
C GLY A 121 -6.67 -10.45 -6.55
N VAL A 122 -6.15 -11.67 -6.69
CA VAL A 122 -5.72 -12.24 -7.98
C VAL A 122 -6.87 -12.32 -8.97
N ASP A 123 -8.03 -12.83 -8.54
CA ASP A 123 -9.20 -13.01 -9.43
C ASP A 123 -9.78 -11.66 -9.85
N VAL A 124 -9.84 -10.70 -8.91
CA VAL A 124 -10.33 -9.35 -9.20
C VAL A 124 -9.39 -8.65 -10.18
N MET A 125 -8.06 -8.71 -9.96
CA MET A 125 -7.10 -8.10 -10.88
C MET A 125 -7.17 -8.73 -12.28
N GLN A 126 -7.32 -10.04 -12.39
CA GLN A 126 -7.52 -10.70 -13.68
C GLN A 126 -8.79 -10.22 -14.36
N SER A 127 -9.90 -10.13 -13.63
CA SER A 127 -11.17 -9.58 -14.17
C SER A 127 -11.03 -8.13 -14.65
N LEU A 128 -10.23 -7.30 -13.96
CA LEU A 128 -9.94 -5.92 -14.37
C LEU A 128 -9.11 -5.89 -15.67
N ILE A 129 -8.15 -6.80 -15.84
CA ILE A 129 -7.38 -6.96 -17.09
C ILE A 129 -8.32 -7.36 -18.24
N ASP A 130 -9.16 -8.35 -18.05
CA ASP A 130 -10.10 -8.86 -19.06
C ASP A 130 -11.06 -7.76 -19.55
N ARG A 131 -11.38 -6.80 -18.66
CA ARG A 131 -12.20 -5.61 -18.96
C ARG A 131 -11.37 -4.42 -19.45
N GLN A 132 -10.08 -4.60 -19.68
CA GLN A 132 -9.15 -3.56 -20.18
C GLN A 132 -9.06 -2.32 -19.28
N HIS A 133 -9.23 -2.48 -17.97
CA HIS A 133 -8.98 -1.40 -17.02
C HIS A 133 -7.48 -1.08 -16.94
N THR A 134 -7.15 0.19 -16.69
CA THR A 134 -5.80 0.66 -16.42
C THR A 134 -5.79 1.58 -15.21
N PHE A 135 -4.68 1.58 -14.46
CA PHE A 135 -4.50 2.39 -13.28
C PHE A 135 -3.17 3.14 -13.34
N ASP A 136 -3.17 4.41 -12.93
CA ASP A 136 -1.94 5.22 -12.87
C ASP A 136 -1.03 4.78 -11.73
N LEU A 137 -1.65 4.30 -10.62
CA LEU A 137 -0.95 3.83 -9.44
C LEU A 137 -1.64 2.61 -8.84
N ILE A 138 -0.86 1.59 -8.50
CA ILE A 138 -1.31 0.39 -7.78
C ILE A 138 -0.56 0.28 -6.45
N PHE A 139 -1.29 0.08 -5.35
CA PHE A 139 -0.76 -0.20 -4.02
C PHE A 139 -1.12 -1.62 -3.59
N ILE A 140 -0.12 -2.40 -3.14
CA ILE A 140 -0.27 -3.80 -2.75
C ILE A 140 0.12 -3.94 -1.28
N ASP A 141 -0.84 -4.30 -0.44
CA ASP A 141 -0.66 -4.65 0.98
C ASP A 141 -1.65 -5.75 1.37
N ALA A 142 -1.49 -6.92 0.78
CA ALA A 142 -2.38 -8.06 0.95
C ALA A 142 -1.60 -9.30 1.46
N ASP A 143 -2.09 -10.48 1.16
CA ASP A 143 -1.46 -11.76 1.51
C ASP A 143 -0.14 -11.96 0.77
N LYS A 144 0.92 -12.13 1.53
CA LYS A 144 2.31 -12.10 1.04
C LYS A 144 2.64 -13.24 0.06
N ASN A 145 1.98 -14.40 0.20
CA ASN A 145 2.19 -15.53 -0.71
C ASN A 145 1.76 -15.23 -2.15
N ASN A 146 0.84 -14.29 -2.37
CA ASN A 146 0.40 -13.87 -3.70
C ASN A 146 1.13 -12.64 -4.25
N TYR A 147 2.11 -12.08 -3.55
CA TYR A 147 2.85 -10.90 -4.00
C TYR A 147 3.46 -11.04 -5.40
N PRO A 148 4.09 -12.18 -5.80
CA PRO A 148 4.57 -12.33 -7.18
C PRO A 148 3.45 -12.26 -8.23
N ASN A 149 2.28 -12.83 -7.93
CA ASN A 149 1.11 -12.75 -8.81
C ASN A 149 0.60 -11.31 -8.91
N TYR A 150 0.48 -10.61 -7.77
CA TYR A 150 0.05 -9.20 -7.76
C TYR A 150 1.02 -8.31 -8.53
N TYR A 151 2.32 -8.54 -8.43
CA TYR A 151 3.33 -7.81 -9.19
C TYR A 151 3.14 -7.98 -10.71
N GLU A 152 3.05 -9.21 -11.20
CA GLU A 152 2.87 -9.49 -12.63
C GLU A 152 1.54 -8.95 -13.18
N LEU A 153 0.44 -9.13 -12.45
CA LEU A 153 -0.86 -8.57 -12.83
C LEU A 153 -0.83 -7.04 -12.84
N SER A 154 -0.12 -6.43 -11.89
CA SER A 154 0.04 -4.97 -11.84
C SER A 154 0.74 -4.42 -13.08
N LEU A 155 1.77 -5.11 -13.57
CA LEU A 155 2.45 -4.73 -14.82
C LEU A 155 1.51 -4.73 -16.03
N SER A 156 0.48 -5.58 -16.02
CA SER A 156 -0.55 -5.59 -17.07
C SER A 156 -1.58 -4.47 -16.90
N LEU A 157 -1.79 -4.01 -15.66
CA LEU A 157 -2.79 -3.00 -15.29
C LEU A 157 -2.27 -1.57 -15.29
N VAL A 158 -0.94 -1.35 -15.24
CA VAL A 158 -0.38 0.00 -15.32
C VAL A 158 0.15 0.32 -16.73
N PRO A 159 -0.04 1.54 -17.22
CA PRO A 159 0.57 2.00 -18.47
C PRO A 159 2.08 2.22 -18.30
N SER A 160 2.81 2.52 -19.37
CA SER A 160 4.17 3.06 -19.27
C SER A 160 4.17 4.31 -18.39
N ASN A 161 5.17 4.42 -17.51
CA ASN A 161 5.28 5.40 -16.43
C ASN A 161 4.28 5.23 -15.28
N GLY A 162 3.42 4.20 -15.28
CA GLY A 162 2.56 3.86 -14.16
C GLY A 162 3.37 3.38 -12.96
N ILE A 163 2.83 3.57 -11.77
CA ILE A 163 3.50 3.35 -10.49
C ILE A 163 2.91 2.11 -9.81
N ILE A 164 3.79 1.25 -9.26
CA ILE A 164 3.42 0.14 -8.40
C ILE A 164 4.17 0.31 -7.08
N ILE A 165 3.44 0.24 -5.96
CA ILE A 165 4.00 0.30 -4.62
C ILE A 165 3.63 -0.98 -3.89
N ILE A 166 4.63 -1.66 -3.31
CA ILE A 166 4.42 -2.92 -2.58
C ILE A 166 4.91 -2.72 -1.15
N ASP A 167 4.05 -3.00 -0.17
CA ASP A 167 4.35 -2.85 1.26
C ASP A 167 5.01 -4.10 1.87
N ASN A 168 5.59 -3.92 3.06
CA ASN A 168 6.23 -4.96 3.88
C ASN A 168 7.39 -5.70 3.19
N MET A 169 8.11 -5.04 2.31
CA MET A 169 9.21 -5.65 1.56
C MET A 169 10.48 -5.87 2.39
N LEU A 170 10.55 -5.35 3.63
CA LEU A 170 11.60 -5.67 4.61
C LEU A 170 11.18 -6.73 5.62
N TRP A 171 9.87 -6.98 5.77
CA TRP A 171 9.29 -8.06 6.55
C TRP A 171 9.93 -8.21 7.94
N HIS A 172 9.85 -7.14 8.76
CA HIS A 172 10.43 -7.04 10.10
C HIS A 172 11.97 -7.29 10.14
N GLY A 173 12.64 -7.22 8.99
CA GLY A 173 14.06 -7.55 8.83
C GLY A 173 14.34 -9.01 8.50
N ASP A 174 13.34 -9.90 8.54
CA ASP A 174 13.48 -11.33 8.32
C ASP A 174 14.01 -11.68 6.91
N VAL A 175 13.78 -10.80 5.92
CA VAL A 175 14.34 -10.96 4.57
C VAL A 175 15.88 -10.97 4.55
N ALA A 176 16.53 -10.31 5.49
CA ALA A 176 18.00 -10.26 5.61
C ALA A 176 18.59 -11.41 6.45
N ASP A 177 17.77 -12.13 7.20
CA ASP A 177 18.18 -13.25 8.04
C ASP A 177 18.05 -14.58 7.29
N THR A 178 19.18 -15.19 6.92
CA THR A 178 19.23 -16.46 6.18
C THR A 178 18.66 -17.67 6.95
N SER A 179 18.49 -17.55 8.28
CA SER A 179 17.85 -18.58 9.09
C SER A 179 16.32 -18.58 8.98
N LYS A 180 15.73 -17.46 8.56
CA LYS A 180 14.28 -17.29 8.35
C LYS A 180 13.88 -17.82 6.98
N ASN A 181 13.12 -18.90 6.97
CA ASN A 181 12.78 -19.64 5.76
C ASN A 181 11.31 -20.06 5.68
N ASP A 182 10.42 -19.35 6.41
CA ASP A 182 8.99 -19.52 6.25
C ASP A 182 8.55 -19.08 4.84
N SER A 183 7.34 -19.49 4.45
CA SER A 183 6.82 -19.24 3.09
C SER A 183 6.78 -17.76 2.74
N GLN A 184 6.30 -16.91 3.65
CA GLN A 184 6.13 -15.48 3.37
C GLN A 184 7.48 -14.75 3.24
N THR A 185 8.43 -15.04 4.15
CA THR A 185 9.80 -14.49 4.08
C THR A 185 10.50 -14.88 2.77
N LYS A 186 10.36 -16.14 2.34
CA LYS A 186 10.91 -16.58 1.06
C LYS A 186 10.27 -15.85 -0.11
N THR A 187 8.94 -15.77 -0.13
CA THR A 187 8.20 -15.10 -1.21
C THR A 187 8.64 -13.65 -1.38
N ILE A 188 8.75 -12.90 -0.28
CA ILE A 188 9.17 -11.49 -0.33
C ILE A 188 10.62 -11.35 -0.80
N ARG A 189 11.51 -12.22 -0.32
CA ARG A 189 12.93 -12.25 -0.73
C ARG A 189 13.08 -12.55 -2.22
N ASP A 190 12.37 -13.57 -2.71
CA ASP A 190 12.42 -13.98 -4.11
C ASP A 190 11.82 -12.90 -5.02
N LEU A 191 10.71 -12.28 -4.62
CA LEU A 191 10.12 -11.15 -5.35
C LEU A 191 11.07 -9.95 -5.41
N SER A 192 11.77 -9.63 -4.31
CA SER A 192 12.76 -8.55 -4.31
C SER A 192 13.87 -8.79 -5.33
N LEU A 193 14.33 -10.04 -5.46
CA LEU A 193 15.32 -10.43 -6.47
C LEU A 193 14.73 -10.39 -7.89
N GLN A 194 13.49 -10.83 -8.06
CA GLN A 194 12.78 -10.77 -9.34
C GLN A 194 12.67 -9.31 -9.83
N ILE A 195 12.18 -8.40 -8.97
CA ILE A 195 12.06 -6.97 -9.31
C ILE A 195 13.42 -6.37 -9.65
N ASN A 196 14.49 -6.73 -8.92
CA ASN A 196 15.84 -6.25 -9.16
C ASN A 196 16.38 -6.64 -10.54
N GLN A 197 15.94 -7.74 -11.10
CA GLN A 197 16.37 -8.28 -12.39
C GLN A 197 15.39 -7.97 -13.52
N ASP A 198 14.30 -7.27 -13.25
CA ASP A 198 13.25 -7.02 -14.24
C ASP A 198 13.52 -5.74 -15.05
N ASP A 199 13.91 -5.93 -16.30
CA ASP A 199 14.21 -4.83 -17.22
C ASP A 199 12.97 -3.99 -17.63
N ARG A 200 11.76 -4.44 -17.32
CA ARG A 200 10.50 -3.73 -17.60
C ARG A 200 10.28 -2.54 -16.68
N VAL A 201 11.01 -2.45 -15.57
CA VAL A 201 10.77 -1.48 -14.52
C VAL A 201 12.04 -0.72 -14.10
N GLU A 202 11.83 0.41 -13.43
CA GLU A 202 12.78 1.05 -12.53
C GLU A 202 12.22 0.97 -11.12
N PHE A 203 13.06 0.76 -10.12
CA PHE A 203 12.58 0.58 -8.76
C PHE A 203 13.55 1.11 -7.71
N SER A 204 13.02 1.32 -6.51
CA SER A 204 13.79 1.58 -5.30
C SER A 204 13.10 0.90 -4.13
N LEU A 205 13.84 0.14 -3.33
CA LEU A 205 13.38 -0.38 -2.05
C LEU A 205 13.70 0.64 -0.95
N LEU A 206 12.67 1.24 -0.38
CA LEU A 206 12.76 2.31 0.61
C LEU A 206 12.55 1.75 2.02
N PRO A 207 13.38 2.12 3.02
CA PRO A 207 13.19 1.72 4.42
C PRO A 207 12.15 2.61 5.12
N LEU A 208 10.95 2.71 4.55
CA LEU A 208 9.82 3.41 5.13
C LEU A 208 8.89 2.37 5.77
N SER A 209 8.59 2.52 7.08
CA SER A 209 7.85 1.52 7.86
C SER A 209 8.50 0.13 7.75
N ASP A 210 7.77 -0.89 7.32
CA ASP A 210 8.28 -2.25 7.09
C ASP A 210 8.83 -2.45 5.66
N GLY A 211 9.20 -1.36 4.99
CA GLY A 211 9.82 -1.32 3.67
C GLY A 211 8.82 -1.24 2.52
N LEU A 212 8.98 -0.22 1.68
CA LEU A 212 8.21 -0.03 0.45
C LEU A 212 9.06 -0.28 -0.78
N SER A 213 8.64 -1.17 -1.67
CA SER A 213 9.16 -1.22 -3.02
C SER A 213 8.39 -0.20 -3.88
N PHE A 214 9.11 0.80 -4.38
CA PHE A 214 8.57 1.85 -5.24
C PHE A 214 9.04 1.60 -6.67
N ILE A 215 8.11 1.34 -7.58
CA ILE A 215 8.37 0.78 -8.90
C ILE A 215 7.68 1.65 -9.94
N ARG A 216 8.39 1.95 -11.05
CA ARG A 216 7.86 2.62 -12.23
C ARG A 216 7.99 1.68 -13.42
N LYS A 217 6.91 1.41 -14.14
CA LYS A 217 6.96 0.69 -15.42
C LYS A 217 7.58 1.59 -16.49
N LYS A 218 8.53 1.06 -17.27
CA LYS A 218 9.17 1.76 -18.38
C LYS A 218 8.25 1.96 -19.58
#